data_273ce75f3051384a27a75288db6481d3
#
_entry.id   273ce75f3051384a27a75288db6481d3
#
_cell.length_a   1.000
_cell.length_b   1.000
_cell.length_c   1.000
_cell.angle_alpha   90.00
_cell.angle_beta   90.00
_cell.angle_gamma   90.00
#
_symmetry.space_group_name_H-M   'P 1'
#
loop_
_entity.id
_entity.type
_entity.pdbx_description
1 polymer ?
#
loop_
_entity_poly.entity_id
_entity_poly.type
_entity_poly.pdbx_seq_one_letter_code
_entity_poly.pdbx_strand_id
1 'polypeptide(L)'
;MSTAPLVLSGHLKDLGGGFTVRRLLPAVQRKSVGPFLFFDHFGPVTVQPTDEYDVRPHPHIGLATVTYLFSGAILHRDSLGGVQQIEPGAINWMTAGRGIVHSERRPLALASQSYVNHGIQLWSALPLGQEDCPPSFTHTPASAIAQRSVGDATVRVLIGTAFGVTSPVAALLPTLYLDVQLPPQGVLELPALAQEMAVYPVDAAVRLDGQPLAEHTMGVLPPAASARLQAGATGARLMVIGGAPLDAPRHMWWNFVSSSKDRIVQAAHDWETDQMGQVPGDTERIPLPAHRFKP
;
A
#
# COMPACT_ATOMS: atom_id res chain seq x y z
N MET A 1 2.67 20.76 -24.48
CA MET A 1 1.81 20.52 -23.29
C MET A 1 2.74 20.41 -22.09
N SER A 2 2.38 20.98 -20.94
CA SER A 2 3.25 20.96 -19.73
C SER A 2 3.58 19.51 -19.36
N THR A 3 4.85 19.19 -19.29
CA THR A 3 5.37 17.88 -18.89
C THR A 3 5.58 17.80 -17.37
N ALA A 4 5.07 18.77 -16.61
CA ALA A 4 5.23 18.80 -15.17
C ALA A 4 4.40 17.67 -14.52
N PRO A 5 4.95 16.98 -13.50
CA PRO A 5 4.24 15.95 -12.78
C PRO A 5 3.01 16.52 -12.06
N LEU A 6 1.92 15.74 -12.00
CA LEU A 6 0.78 16.06 -11.15
C LEU A 6 1.14 15.79 -9.69
N VAL A 7 1.07 16.80 -8.84
CA VAL A 7 1.35 16.66 -7.41
C VAL A 7 0.04 16.44 -6.63
N LEU A 8 -0.03 15.34 -5.89
CA LEU A 8 -1.14 15.02 -4.99
C LEU A 8 -0.72 15.29 -3.55
N SER A 9 -1.54 16.02 -2.83
CA SER A 9 -1.40 16.22 -1.38
C SER A 9 -2.31 15.24 -0.65
N GLY A 10 -1.75 14.49 0.30
CA GLY A 10 -2.53 13.56 1.13
C GLY A 10 -3.35 14.30 2.19
N HIS A 11 -4.40 13.65 2.67
CA HIS A 11 -5.18 14.10 3.82
C HIS A 11 -5.07 13.11 4.98
N LEU A 12 -5.10 13.63 6.20
CA LEU A 12 -5.10 12.77 7.39
C LEU A 12 -6.48 12.14 7.57
N LYS A 13 -6.50 10.86 7.91
CA LYS A 13 -7.68 10.08 8.21
C LYS A 13 -7.44 9.21 9.43
N ASP A 14 -8.32 9.29 10.41
CA ASP A 14 -8.37 8.37 11.54
C ASP A 14 -9.17 7.11 11.13
N LEU A 15 -8.56 5.95 11.31
CA LEU A 15 -9.17 4.64 11.05
C LEU A 15 -9.79 4.01 12.30
N GLY A 16 -9.72 4.70 13.43
CA GLY A 16 -10.17 4.25 14.75
C GLY A 16 -9.00 3.81 15.65
N GLY A 17 -9.22 3.85 16.97
CA GLY A 17 -8.20 3.46 17.94
C GLY A 17 -6.91 4.32 17.92
N GLY A 18 -6.98 5.55 17.39
CA GLY A 18 -5.80 6.42 17.22
C GLY A 18 -4.92 6.07 16.02
N PHE A 19 -5.33 5.09 15.20
CA PHE A 19 -4.60 4.73 13.99
C PHE A 19 -4.84 5.75 12.88
N THR A 20 -3.97 6.77 12.81
CA THR A 20 -4.05 7.84 11.82
C THR A 20 -3.16 7.56 10.62
N VAL A 21 -3.69 7.76 9.43
CA VAL A 21 -3.00 7.58 8.16
C VAL A 21 -3.04 8.87 7.33
N ARG A 22 -2.05 9.05 6.47
CA ARG A 22 -2.07 10.02 5.38
C ARG A 22 -2.44 9.31 4.09
N ARG A 23 -3.64 9.59 3.59
CA ARG A 23 -4.18 8.99 2.36
C ARG A 23 -3.85 9.82 1.14
N LEU A 24 -3.16 9.23 0.16
CA LEU A 24 -2.78 9.86 -1.12
C LEU A 24 -3.69 9.41 -2.26
N LEU A 25 -4.06 8.13 -2.28
CA LEU A 25 -4.98 7.54 -3.25
C LEU A 25 -6.18 6.92 -2.51
N PRO A 26 -7.41 6.98 -3.09
CA PRO A 26 -7.76 7.75 -4.27
C PRO A 26 -7.79 9.26 -4.02
N ALA A 27 -7.37 10.06 -5.00
CA ALA A 27 -7.52 11.50 -5.01
C ALA A 27 -8.56 11.93 -6.06
N VAL A 28 -9.08 13.15 -5.93
CA VAL A 28 -10.02 13.71 -6.93
C VAL A 28 -9.38 13.77 -8.30
N GLN A 29 -8.12 14.23 -8.36
CA GLN A 29 -7.36 14.41 -9.60
C GLN A 29 -6.85 13.09 -10.19
N ARG A 30 -6.66 12.03 -9.35
CA ARG A 30 -6.10 10.75 -9.77
C ARG A 30 -6.64 9.62 -8.89
N LYS A 31 -7.32 8.67 -9.49
CA LYS A 31 -7.95 7.56 -8.75
C LYS A 31 -6.98 6.39 -8.48
N SER A 32 -6.00 6.19 -9.37
CA SER A 32 -5.02 5.11 -9.29
C SER A 32 -3.70 5.52 -9.92
N VAL A 33 -2.63 4.79 -9.59
CA VAL A 33 -1.33 4.82 -10.28
C VAL A 33 -0.96 3.37 -10.58
N GLY A 34 -0.93 3.01 -11.86
CA GLY A 34 -0.91 1.60 -12.25
C GLY A 34 -2.08 0.86 -11.60
N PRO A 35 -1.87 -0.35 -11.06
CA PRO A 35 -2.91 -1.09 -10.38
C PRO A 35 -3.25 -0.57 -8.98
N PHE A 36 -2.49 0.37 -8.42
CA PHE A 36 -2.70 0.86 -7.05
C PHE A 36 -3.85 1.85 -6.97
N LEU A 37 -4.93 1.43 -6.30
CA LEU A 37 -6.14 2.21 -6.06
C LEU A 37 -6.09 2.99 -4.73
N PHE A 38 -5.18 2.58 -3.83
CA PHE A 38 -5.16 3.07 -2.47
C PHE A 38 -3.71 3.16 -1.99
N PHE A 39 -3.40 4.27 -1.30
CA PHE A 39 -2.09 4.52 -0.72
C PHE A 39 -2.28 5.25 0.61
N ASP A 40 -2.01 4.56 1.69
CA ASP A 40 -1.97 5.11 3.04
C ASP A 40 -0.55 5.02 3.63
N HIS A 41 -0.05 6.14 4.11
CA HIS A 41 1.18 6.23 4.88
C HIS A 41 0.82 6.45 6.36
N PHE A 42 1.25 5.57 7.25
CA PHE A 42 1.05 5.67 8.69
C PHE A 42 2.37 5.82 9.44
N GLY A 43 2.35 6.60 10.48
CA GLY A 43 3.52 6.89 11.30
C GLY A 43 4.53 7.88 10.65
N PRO A 44 5.76 7.99 11.18
CA PRO A 44 6.21 7.31 12.40
C PRO A 44 5.38 7.74 13.62
N VAL A 45 4.90 6.79 14.37
CA VAL A 45 4.14 7.01 15.60
C VAL A 45 4.66 6.10 16.72
N THR A 46 4.86 6.66 17.91
CA THR A 46 5.20 5.86 19.08
C THR A 46 3.91 5.29 19.68
N VAL A 47 3.76 3.98 19.59
CA VAL A 47 2.63 3.24 20.14
C VAL A 47 2.97 2.86 21.59
N GLN A 48 2.12 3.26 22.54
CA GLN A 48 2.28 2.94 23.96
C GLN A 48 1.59 1.59 24.29
N PRO A 49 1.98 0.91 25.38
CA PRO A 49 1.30 -0.32 25.81
C PRO A 49 -0.21 -0.15 26.04
N THR A 50 -0.64 1.06 26.41
CA THR A 50 -2.04 1.40 26.70
C THR A 50 -2.86 1.78 25.46
N ASP A 51 -2.22 1.93 24.29
CA ASP A 51 -2.91 2.36 23.08
C ASP A 51 -3.65 1.19 22.43
N GLU A 52 -4.88 1.44 21.98
CA GLU A 52 -5.65 0.51 21.15
C GLU A 52 -5.26 0.68 19.67
N TYR A 53 -3.99 0.40 19.34
CA TYR A 53 -3.43 0.61 18.01
C TYR A 53 -3.55 -0.66 17.14
N ASP A 54 -4.78 -1.15 17.00
CA ASP A 54 -5.12 -2.38 16.28
C ASP A 54 -6.18 -2.11 15.21
N VAL A 55 -6.09 -2.80 14.08
CA VAL A 55 -7.17 -2.84 13.10
C VAL A 55 -7.92 -4.16 13.26
N ARG A 56 -9.14 -4.05 13.82
CA ARG A 56 -10.03 -5.19 14.09
C ARG A 56 -10.44 -5.92 12.81
N PRO A 57 -10.98 -7.15 12.90
CA PRO A 57 -11.46 -7.90 11.76
C PRO A 57 -12.37 -7.09 10.83
N HIS A 58 -12.00 -7.06 9.57
CA HIS A 58 -12.71 -6.38 8.49
C HIS A 58 -12.51 -7.13 7.18
N PRO A 59 -13.49 -7.07 6.26
CA PRO A 59 -13.47 -7.81 5.00
C PRO A 59 -12.88 -7.01 3.85
N HIS A 60 -12.39 -7.70 2.84
CA HIS A 60 -12.05 -7.15 1.52
C HIS A 60 -12.59 -8.04 0.40
N ILE A 61 -12.90 -7.44 -0.77
CA ILE A 61 -13.17 -8.11 -2.04
C ILE A 61 -12.49 -7.37 -3.19
N GLY A 62 -12.15 -8.08 -4.27
CA GLY A 62 -11.76 -7.54 -5.57
C GLY A 62 -10.43 -6.79 -5.61
N LEU A 63 -9.63 -6.91 -4.57
CA LEU A 63 -8.34 -6.24 -4.43
C LEU A 63 -7.28 -7.16 -3.81
N ALA A 64 -6.03 -6.74 -3.84
CA ALA A 64 -5.00 -7.24 -2.96
C ALA A 64 -4.50 -6.11 -2.04
N THR A 65 -4.29 -6.42 -0.75
CA THR A 65 -3.60 -5.51 0.17
C THR A 65 -2.10 -5.77 0.15
N VAL A 66 -1.30 -4.72 0.28
CA VAL A 66 0.16 -4.79 0.32
C VAL A 66 0.65 -3.98 1.51
N THR A 67 1.21 -4.66 2.50
CA THR A 67 1.78 -4.02 3.69
C THR A 67 3.30 -3.99 3.59
N TYR A 68 3.90 -2.84 3.84
CA TYR A 68 5.35 -2.63 3.92
C TYR A 68 5.70 -1.76 5.12
N LEU A 69 6.60 -2.22 5.98
CA LEU A 69 7.02 -1.48 7.17
C LEU A 69 8.42 -0.90 7.03
N PHE A 70 8.59 0.32 7.53
CA PHE A 70 9.88 0.97 7.77
C PHE A 70 10.39 0.69 9.18
N SER A 71 9.47 0.62 10.16
CA SER A 71 9.75 0.27 11.56
C SER A 71 8.51 -0.34 12.22
N GLY A 72 8.70 -1.01 13.35
CA GLY A 72 7.65 -1.68 14.09
C GLY A 72 7.34 -3.08 13.60
N ALA A 73 6.17 -3.56 13.94
CA ALA A 73 5.66 -4.86 13.48
C ALA A 73 4.13 -4.90 13.58
N ILE A 74 3.52 -5.68 12.70
CA ILE A 74 2.09 -5.95 12.66
C ILE A 74 1.87 -7.47 12.59
N LEU A 75 0.94 -7.98 13.38
CA LEU A 75 0.47 -9.37 13.32
C LEU A 75 -0.78 -9.44 12.44
N HIS A 76 -0.62 -9.93 11.23
CA HIS A 76 -1.73 -10.27 10.34
C HIS A 76 -2.36 -11.59 10.77
N ARG A 77 -3.71 -11.62 10.77
CA ARG A 77 -4.50 -12.84 10.92
C ARG A 77 -5.66 -12.78 9.94
N ASP A 78 -6.04 -13.93 9.35
CA ASP A 78 -7.10 -13.95 8.35
C ASP A 78 -8.06 -15.15 8.48
N SER A 79 -9.15 -15.09 7.74
CA SER A 79 -10.20 -16.11 7.70
C SER A 79 -9.79 -17.43 7.00
N LEU A 80 -8.59 -17.48 6.41
CA LEU A 80 -7.99 -18.71 5.89
C LEU A 80 -7.22 -19.47 6.99
N GLY A 81 -7.10 -18.88 8.19
CA GLY A 81 -6.32 -19.40 9.31
C GLY A 81 -4.86 -18.95 9.27
N GLY A 82 -4.51 -18.01 8.40
CA GLY A 82 -3.20 -17.40 8.35
C GLY A 82 -2.89 -16.60 9.61
N VAL A 83 -1.66 -16.73 10.12
CA VAL A 83 -1.10 -15.93 11.22
C VAL A 83 0.33 -15.58 10.85
N GLN A 84 0.60 -14.32 10.57
CA GLN A 84 1.91 -13.88 10.10
C GLN A 84 2.30 -12.52 10.67
N GLN A 85 3.41 -12.47 11.40
CA GLN A 85 4.03 -11.19 11.75
C GLN A 85 4.79 -10.65 10.56
N ILE A 86 4.59 -9.36 10.25
CA ILE A 86 5.42 -8.61 9.31
C ILE A 86 6.36 -7.69 10.08
N GLU A 87 7.59 -7.61 9.63
CA GLU A 87 8.67 -6.77 10.14
C GLU A 87 9.23 -5.86 9.04
N PRO A 88 10.07 -4.85 9.40
CA PRO A 88 10.60 -3.90 8.44
C PRO A 88 11.31 -4.56 7.26
N GLY A 89 10.99 -4.07 6.07
CA GLY A 89 11.58 -4.51 4.82
C GLY A 89 10.97 -5.77 4.20
N ALA A 90 10.04 -6.45 4.88
CA ALA A 90 9.24 -7.56 4.32
C ALA A 90 8.00 -7.04 3.58
N ILE A 91 7.38 -7.88 2.78
CA ILE A 91 6.08 -7.64 2.13
C ILE A 91 5.08 -8.71 2.58
N ASN A 92 3.92 -8.27 3.05
CA ASN A 92 2.71 -9.08 3.10
C ASN A 92 1.83 -8.72 1.90
N TRP A 93 1.46 -9.73 1.13
CA TRP A 93 0.52 -9.64 0.00
C TRP A 93 -0.69 -10.51 0.29
N MET A 94 -1.86 -9.89 0.48
CA MET A 94 -3.12 -10.58 0.69
C MET A 94 -4.05 -10.33 -0.50
N THR A 95 -4.28 -11.35 -1.32
CA THR A 95 -5.28 -11.31 -2.39
C THR A 95 -6.65 -11.60 -1.79
N ALA A 96 -7.55 -10.63 -1.84
CA ALA A 96 -8.90 -10.79 -1.30
C ALA A 96 -9.80 -11.59 -2.24
N GLY A 97 -9.69 -11.39 -3.55
CA GLY A 97 -10.50 -12.10 -4.53
C GLY A 97 -11.99 -12.01 -4.22
N ARG A 98 -12.66 -13.16 -4.17
CA ARG A 98 -14.10 -13.24 -3.85
C ARG A 98 -14.46 -12.84 -2.42
N GLY A 99 -13.48 -12.75 -1.52
CA GLY A 99 -13.67 -12.30 -0.15
C GLY A 99 -12.68 -12.90 0.84
N ILE A 100 -12.14 -12.09 1.71
CA ILE A 100 -11.32 -12.48 2.86
C ILE A 100 -11.59 -11.51 4.01
N VAL A 101 -11.56 -12.02 5.23
CA VAL A 101 -11.61 -11.21 6.46
C VAL A 101 -10.24 -11.28 7.11
N HIS A 102 -9.70 -10.14 7.52
CA HIS A 102 -8.44 -10.11 8.24
C HIS A 102 -8.41 -9.06 9.35
N SER A 103 -7.47 -9.21 10.27
CA SER A 103 -7.12 -8.23 11.28
C SER A 103 -5.62 -7.95 11.27
N GLU A 104 -5.25 -6.74 11.70
CA GLU A 104 -3.87 -6.28 11.83
C GLU A 104 -3.67 -5.84 13.27
N ARG A 105 -3.01 -6.71 14.05
CA ARG A 105 -2.89 -6.57 15.50
C ARG A 105 -1.45 -6.24 15.90
N ARG A 106 -1.30 -5.65 17.06
CA ARG A 106 -0.01 -5.55 17.74
C ARG A 106 0.50 -6.96 18.07
N PRO A 107 1.75 -7.32 17.71
CA PRO A 107 2.35 -8.58 18.16
C PRO A 107 2.40 -8.65 19.67
N LEU A 108 2.14 -9.84 20.24
CA LEU A 108 2.13 -10.04 21.69
C LEU A 108 3.47 -9.65 22.36
N ALA A 109 4.59 -9.87 21.67
CA ALA A 109 5.91 -9.48 22.13
C ALA A 109 6.09 -7.96 22.32
N LEU A 110 5.26 -7.14 21.66
CA LEU A 110 5.26 -5.68 21.77
C LEU A 110 4.16 -5.14 22.70
N ALA A 111 3.32 -6.00 23.28
CA ALA A 111 2.17 -5.57 24.07
C ALA A 111 2.53 -4.78 25.33
N SER A 112 3.70 -5.07 25.93
CA SER A 112 4.14 -4.45 27.19
C SER A 112 5.22 -3.37 27.03
N GLN A 113 5.55 -2.96 25.80
CA GLN A 113 6.60 -1.98 25.54
C GLN A 113 6.16 -0.95 24.51
N SER A 114 6.73 0.26 24.61
CA SER A 114 6.57 1.28 23.57
C SER A 114 7.41 0.92 22.35
N TYR A 115 6.87 1.13 21.15
CA TYR A 115 7.60 0.92 19.90
C TYR A 115 7.16 1.95 18.84
N VAL A 116 8.00 2.19 17.84
CA VAL A 116 7.64 3.06 16.72
C VAL A 116 7.04 2.20 15.61
N ASN A 117 5.82 2.52 15.19
CA ASN A 117 5.19 1.94 14.02
C ASN A 117 5.20 2.92 12.84
N HIS A 118 5.67 2.46 11.67
CA HIS A 118 5.83 3.30 10.49
C HIS A 118 5.80 2.43 9.23
N GLY A 119 4.92 2.74 8.29
CA GLY A 119 4.80 1.95 7.08
C GLY A 119 3.83 2.51 6.05
N ILE A 120 3.64 1.71 5.01
CA ILE A 120 2.73 2.00 3.91
C ILE A 120 1.81 0.81 3.69
N GLN A 121 0.52 1.12 3.55
CA GLN A 121 -0.51 0.19 3.14
C GLN A 121 -1.00 0.58 1.74
N LEU A 122 -0.94 -0.37 0.80
CA LEU A 122 -1.46 -0.19 -0.55
C LEU A 122 -2.60 -1.18 -0.81
N TRP A 123 -3.50 -0.80 -1.70
CA TRP A 123 -4.41 -1.75 -2.34
C TRP A 123 -4.15 -1.75 -3.85
N SER A 124 -3.95 -2.94 -4.38
CA SER A 124 -3.80 -3.22 -5.81
C SER A 124 -5.11 -3.80 -6.34
N ALA A 125 -5.62 -3.27 -7.44
CA ALA A 125 -6.73 -3.91 -8.16
C ALA A 125 -6.32 -5.29 -8.65
N LEU A 126 -7.29 -6.20 -8.72
CA LEU A 126 -7.14 -7.46 -9.43
C LEU A 126 -7.53 -7.29 -10.92
N PRO A 127 -7.00 -8.11 -11.83
CA PRO A 127 -7.48 -8.16 -13.22
C PRO A 127 -8.99 -8.38 -13.28
N LEU A 128 -9.67 -7.79 -14.26
CA LEU A 128 -11.12 -7.87 -14.41
C LEU A 128 -11.65 -9.30 -14.33
N GLY A 129 -10.97 -10.24 -15.00
CA GLY A 129 -11.34 -11.67 -14.99
C GLY A 129 -10.96 -12.43 -13.72
N GLN A 130 -10.32 -11.79 -12.74
CA GLN A 130 -9.84 -12.41 -11.50
C GLN A 130 -10.31 -11.69 -10.22
N GLU A 131 -11.25 -10.76 -10.33
CA GLU A 131 -11.80 -10.07 -9.16
C GLU A 131 -12.39 -11.03 -8.11
N ASP A 132 -12.95 -12.16 -8.55
CA ASP A 132 -13.52 -13.19 -7.68
C ASP A 132 -12.64 -14.46 -7.57
N CYS A 133 -11.33 -14.35 -7.83
CA CYS A 133 -10.40 -15.47 -7.62
C CYS A 133 -10.43 -15.96 -6.16
N PRO A 134 -9.97 -17.19 -5.88
CA PRO A 134 -9.80 -17.64 -4.49
C PRO A 134 -8.90 -16.68 -3.70
N PRO A 135 -9.26 -16.34 -2.45
CA PRO A 135 -8.40 -15.53 -1.59
C PRO A 135 -7.11 -16.28 -1.25
N SER A 136 -6.03 -15.52 -1.04
CA SER A 136 -4.74 -16.08 -0.66
C SER A 136 -3.91 -15.07 0.11
N PHE A 137 -2.91 -15.56 0.85
CA PHE A 137 -1.95 -14.75 1.58
C PHE A 137 -0.54 -15.25 1.32
N THR A 138 0.39 -14.31 1.10
CA THR A 138 1.81 -14.60 0.91
C THR A 138 2.65 -13.61 1.69
N HIS A 139 3.61 -14.12 2.47
CA HIS A 139 4.64 -13.33 3.13
C HIS A 139 5.97 -13.49 2.39
N THR A 140 6.60 -12.38 2.07
CA THR A 140 7.97 -12.36 1.50
C THR A 140 8.89 -11.69 2.51
N PRO A 141 9.82 -12.44 3.15
CA PRO A 141 10.69 -11.87 4.16
C PRO A 141 11.68 -10.86 3.55
N ALA A 142 12.13 -9.92 4.36
CA ALA A 142 13.07 -8.87 3.93
C ALA A 142 14.34 -9.41 3.26
N SER A 143 14.81 -10.58 3.71
CA SER A 143 16.00 -11.25 3.17
C SER A 143 15.83 -11.80 1.74
N ALA A 144 14.60 -12.06 1.32
CA ALA A 144 14.29 -12.52 -0.04
C ALA A 144 14.14 -11.36 -1.04
N ILE A 145 13.99 -10.12 -0.55
CA ILE A 145 13.81 -8.94 -1.39
C ILE A 145 15.18 -8.34 -1.71
N ALA A 146 15.53 -8.39 -2.99
CA ALA A 146 16.83 -7.93 -3.46
C ALA A 146 17.00 -6.42 -3.31
N GLN A 147 18.18 -6.01 -2.87
CA GLN A 147 18.65 -4.64 -2.81
C GLN A 147 19.79 -4.44 -3.81
N ARG A 148 19.83 -3.29 -4.47
CA ARG A 148 20.86 -2.95 -5.45
C ARG A 148 21.30 -1.50 -5.33
N SER A 149 22.59 -1.25 -5.53
CA SER A 149 23.10 0.11 -5.73
C SER A 149 22.88 0.52 -7.19
N VAL A 150 22.30 1.70 -7.40
CA VAL A 150 22.01 2.28 -8.71
C VAL A 150 22.46 3.75 -8.68
N GLY A 151 23.60 4.06 -9.29
CA GLY A 151 24.23 5.37 -9.10
C GLY A 151 24.52 5.61 -7.61
N ASP A 152 24.03 6.74 -7.08
CA ASP A 152 24.16 7.06 -5.66
C ASP A 152 23.10 6.36 -4.78
N ALA A 153 22.05 5.86 -5.40
CA ALA A 153 20.89 5.31 -4.69
C ALA A 153 21.09 3.86 -4.25
N THR A 154 20.47 3.52 -3.13
CA THR A 154 20.18 2.14 -2.76
C THR A 154 18.69 1.86 -3.08
N VAL A 155 18.41 0.86 -3.91
CA VAL A 155 17.07 0.51 -4.36
C VAL A 155 16.73 -0.90 -3.94
N ARG A 156 15.60 -1.08 -3.27
CA ARG A 156 14.97 -2.39 -3.05
C ARG A 156 13.79 -2.55 -4.00
N VAL A 157 13.78 -3.65 -4.75
CA VAL A 157 12.69 -3.97 -5.68
C VAL A 157 11.67 -4.80 -4.93
N LEU A 158 10.67 -4.12 -4.37
CA LEU A 158 9.65 -4.74 -3.52
C LEU A 158 8.67 -5.58 -4.35
N ILE A 159 8.24 -5.06 -5.52
CA ILE A 159 7.35 -5.76 -6.47
C ILE A 159 7.76 -5.37 -7.89
N GLY A 160 7.73 -6.33 -8.79
CA GLY A 160 8.03 -6.14 -10.21
C GLY A 160 9.49 -6.28 -10.56
N THR A 161 9.89 -5.66 -11.66
CA THR A 161 11.27 -5.72 -12.20
C THR A 161 11.82 -4.32 -12.40
N ALA A 162 12.99 -4.05 -11.85
CA ALA A 162 13.70 -2.79 -12.00
C ALA A 162 15.20 -2.99 -11.93
N PHE A 163 15.98 -2.21 -12.68
CA PHE A 163 17.46 -2.20 -12.64
C PHE A 163 18.11 -3.59 -12.74
N GLY A 164 17.49 -4.48 -13.54
CA GLY A 164 17.99 -5.84 -13.76
C GLY A 164 17.72 -6.82 -12.61
N VAL A 165 16.81 -6.45 -11.68
CA VAL A 165 16.38 -7.29 -10.56
C VAL A 165 14.88 -7.51 -10.63
N THR A 166 14.43 -8.74 -10.37
CA THR A 166 13.01 -9.10 -10.25
C THR A 166 12.68 -9.49 -8.82
N SER A 167 11.63 -8.92 -8.27
CA SER A 167 11.11 -9.29 -6.94
C SER A 167 10.47 -10.69 -6.97
N PRO A 168 10.58 -11.47 -5.90
CA PRO A 168 9.86 -12.73 -5.76
C PRO A 168 8.36 -12.54 -5.46
N VAL A 169 7.90 -11.32 -5.15
CA VAL A 169 6.48 -11.03 -4.89
C VAL A 169 5.69 -11.12 -6.18
N ALA A 170 4.79 -12.10 -6.25
CA ALA A 170 3.94 -12.32 -7.42
C ALA A 170 2.71 -11.40 -7.38
N ALA A 171 2.59 -10.52 -8.36
CA ALA A 171 1.40 -9.70 -8.59
C ALA A 171 0.63 -10.20 -9.82
N LEU A 172 -0.70 -10.08 -9.81
CA LEU A 172 -1.56 -10.53 -10.91
C LEU A 172 -1.60 -9.56 -12.09
N LEU A 173 -1.23 -8.29 -11.87
CA LEU A 173 -1.05 -7.26 -12.91
C LEU A 173 0.40 -6.83 -12.97
N PRO A 174 0.89 -6.31 -14.10
CA PRO A 174 2.19 -5.65 -14.15
C PRO A 174 2.26 -4.52 -13.13
N THR A 175 3.05 -4.71 -12.09
CA THR A 175 3.11 -3.88 -10.89
C THR A 175 4.55 -3.50 -10.59
N LEU A 176 4.80 -2.26 -10.18
CA LEU A 176 6.09 -1.77 -9.73
C LEU A 176 5.96 -1.16 -8.33
N TYR A 177 6.81 -1.60 -7.41
CA TYR A 177 6.92 -1.00 -6.09
C TYR A 177 8.38 -1.02 -5.65
N LEU A 178 8.97 0.16 -5.43
CA LEU A 178 10.37 0.32 -5.06
C LEU A 178 10.47 1.12 -3.76
N ASP A 179 11.44 0.75 -2.91
CA ASP A 179 11.96 1.54 -1.81
C ASP A 179 13.34 2.07 -2.22
N VAL A 180 13.46 3.37 -2.30
CA VAL A 180 14.67 4.07 -2.77
C VAL A 180 15.23 4.92 -1.64
N GLN A 181 16.52 4.75 -1.36
CA GLN A 181 17.26 5.58 -0.41
C GLN A 181 18.35 6.35 -1.16
N LEU A 182 18.27 7.67 -1.09
CA LEU A 182 19.27 8.58 -1.63
C LEU A 182 20.14 9.14 -0.50
N PRO A 183 21.47 9.09 -0.60
CA PRO A 183 22.34 9.78 0.34
C PRO A 183 22.21 11.30 0.22
N PRO A 184 22.83 12.08 1.12
CA PRO A 184 22.91 13.54 0.99
C PRO A 184 23.39 13.95 -0.40
N GLN A 185 22.62 14.83 -1.07
CA GLN A 185 22.83 15.32 -2.45
C GLN A 185 22.79 14.22 -3.54
N GLY A 186 22.46 12.96 -3.15
CA GLY A 186 22.42 11.83 -4.09
C GLY A 186 21.39 12.00 -5.18
N VAL A 187 21.66 11.40 -6.31
CA VAL A 187 20.85 11.48 -7.52
C VAL A 187 20.50 10.07 -8.00
N LEU A 188 19.26 9.91 -8.47
CA LEU A 188 18.81 8.72 -9.20
C LEU A 188 18.17 9.15 -10.51
N GLU A 189 18.71 8.65 -11.62
CA GLU A 189 18.01 8.66 -12.92
C GLU A 189 17.05 7.48 -12.93
N LEU A 190 15.76 7.77 -12.75
CA LEU A 190 14.68 6.79 -12.75
C LEU A 190 14.19 6.58 -14.17
N PRO A 191 14.46 5.44 -14.82
CA PRO A 191 13.97 5.19 -16.17
C PRO A 191 12.45 4.97 -16.17
N ALA A 192 11.84 4.95 -17.34
CA ALA A 192 10.43 4.61 -17.53
C ALA A 192 10.23 3.08 -17.30
N LEU A 193 10.11 2.68 -16.03
CA LEU A 193 10.00 1.27 -15.61
C LEU A 193 8.59 0.70 -15.76
N ALA A 194 7.59 1.57 -15.87
CA ALA A 194 6.20 1.20 -16.02
C ALA A 194 5.44 2.28 -16.82
N GLN A 195 4.25 1.93 -17.32
CA GLN A 195 3.43 2.86 -18.08
C GLN A 195 2.89 4.00 -17.21
N GLU A 196 2.52 3.71 -15.98
CA GLU A 196 2.16 4.72 -14.98
C GLU A 196 3.12 4.60 -13.79
N MET A 197 3.65 5.72 -13.33
CA MET A 197 4.53 5.79 -12.16
C MET A 197 4.24 7.03 -11.33
N ALA A 198 4.50 6.91 -10.03
CA ALA A 198 4.53 8.03 -9.10
C ALA A 198 5.66 7.87 -8.10
N VAL A 199 6.16 9.01 -7.62
CA VAL A 199 7.21 9.12 -6.63
C VAL A 199 6.63 9.74 -5.35
N TYR A 200 6.92 9.16 -4.20
CA TYR A 200 6.45 9.60 -2.90
C TYR A 200 7.62 9.74 -1.90
N PRO A 201 8.09 10.96 -1.60
CA PRO A 201 9.08 11.20 -0.56
C PRO A 201 8.48 10.90 0.82
N VAL A 202 9.18 10.04 1.60
CA VAL A 202 8.71 9.53 2.89
C VAL A 202 9.14 10.43 4.06
N ASP A 203 10.39 10.87 4.07
CA ASP A 203 11.02 11.48 5.24
C ASP A 203 11.74 12.81 4.97
N ALA A 204 11.92 13.18 3.71
CA ALA A 204 12.52 14.43 3.32
C ALA A 204 12.09 14.84 1.91
N ALA A 205 11.99 16.15 1.65
CA ALA A 205 11.70 16.68 0.33
C ALA A 205 12.82 16.35 -0.66
N VAL A 206 12.45 16.14 -1.93
CA VAL A 206 13.38 15.90 -3.04
C VAL A 206 13.13 16.88 -4.20
N ARG A 207 14.03 16.89 -5.17
CA ARG A 207 13.73 17.48 -6.48
C ARG A 207 13.35 16.38 -7.46
N LEU A 208 12.23 16.57 -8.11
CA LEU A 208 11.74 15.73 -9.21
C LEU A 208 11.86 16.55 -10.51
N ASP A 209 12.76 16.18 -11.41
CA ASP A 209 13.10 16.91 -12.63
C ASP A 209 13.43 18.40 -12.36
N GLY A 210 14.19 18.64 -11.29
CA GLY A 210 14.59 19.98 -10.84
C GLY A 210 13.51 20.76 -10.08
N GLN A 211 12.25 20.29 -10.03
CA GLN A 211 11.16 20.93 -9.29
C GLN A 211 11.06 20.36 -7.86
N PRO A 212 10.76 21.17 -6.86
CA PRO A 212 10.63 20.67 -5.50
C PRO A 212 9.39 19.77 -5.37
N LEU A 213 9.57 18.60 -4.77
CA LEU A 213 8.51 17.69 -4.34
C LEU A 213 8.63 17.54 -2.83
N ALA A 214 7.65 18.06 -2.11
CA ALA A 214 7.65 18.03 -0.65
C ALA A 214 7.50 16.60 -0.11
N GLU A 215 8.01 16.36 1.09
CA GLU A 215 7.72 15.13 1.83
C GLU A 215 6.21 14.93 1.97
N HIS A 216 5.78 13.68 2.00
CA HIS A 216 4.37 13.31 2.15
C HIS A 216 3.44 13.80 1.01
N THR A 217 4.00 14.18 -0.14
CA THR A 217 3.26 14.44 -1.38
C THR A 217 3.62 13.42 -2.45
N MET A 218 2.73 13.17 -3.40
CA MET A 218 2.97 12.21 -4.47
C MET A 218 3.08 12.92 -5.81
N GLY A 219 4.24 12.83 -6.45
CA GLY A 219 4.47 13.28 -7.82
C GLY A 219 4.11 12.19 -8.82
N VAL A 220 2.98 12.32 -9.52
CA VAL A 220 2.56 11.38 -10.57
C VAL A 220 3.22 11.80 -11.88
N LEU A 221 4.00 10.90 -12.46
CA LEU A 221 4.74 11.16 -13.70
C LEU A 221 3.81 11.11 -14.92
N PRO A 222 4.17 11.78 -16.02
CA PRO A 222 3.54 11.54 -17.31
C PRO A 222 3.65 10.06 -17.71
N PRO A 223 2.74 9.53 -18.53
CA PRO A 223 2.79 8.12 -18.95
C PRO A 223 4.12 7.76 -19.61
N ALA A 224 4.70 6.64 -19.22
CA ALA A 224 5.97 6.11 -19.71
C ALA A 224 7.14 7.11 -19.67
N ALA A 225 7.12 8.05 -18.71
CA ALA A 225 8.19 9.03 -18.54
C ALA A 225 9.27 8.50 -17.59
N SER A 226 10.52 8.85 -17.87
CA SER A 226 11.63 8.81 -16.92
C SER A 226 11.59 10.05 -16.03
N ALA A 227 12.36 10.04 -14.92
CA ALA A 227 12.46 11.17 -14.03
C ALA A 227 13.85 11.24 -13.38
N ARG A 228 14.31 12.44 -13.05
CA ARG A 228 15.51 12.66 -12.25
C ARG A 228 15.10 13.02 -10.83
N LEU A 229 15.56 12.21 -9.88
CA LEU A 229 15.35 12.40 -8.46
C LEU A 229 16.63 12.88 -7.80
N GLN A 230 16.54 13.92 -6.96
CA GLN A 230 17.70 14.44 -6.24
C GLN A 230 17.32 14.74 -4.79
N ALA A 231 18.07 14.19 -3.85
CA ALA A 231 17.92 14.46 -2.44
C ALA A 231 18.55 15.80 -2.03
N GLY A 232 18.07 16.35 -0.93
CA GLY A 232 18.67 17.49 -0.24
C GLY A 232 19.89 17.13 0.60
N ALA A 233 20.26 18.02 1.52
CA ALA A 233 21.45 17.89 2.36
C ALA A 233 21.42 16.71 3.36
N THR A 234 20.23 16.21 3.69
CA THR A 234 20.04 15.10 4.66
C THR A 234 19.90 13.73 4.01
N GLY A 235 19.85 13.67 2.65
CA GLY A 235 19.38 12.48 1.95
C GLY A 235 17.86 12.40 1.94
N ALA A 236 17.31 11.31 1.41
CA ALA A 236 15.87 11.07 1.41
C ALA A 236 15.55 9.58 1.18
N ARG A 237 14.47 9.11 1.78
CA ARG A 237 13.79 7.86 1.42
C ARG A 237 12.54 8.17 0.63
N LEU A 238 12.34 7.46 -0.45
CA LEU A 238 11.15 7.62 -1.29
C LEU A 238 10.64 6.28 -1.77
N MET A 239 9.32 6.22 -1.98
CA MET A 239 8.68 5.08 -2.63
C MET A 239 8.37 5.43 -4.08
N VAL A 240 8.58 4.45 -4.96
CA VAL A 240 8.11 4.53 -6.34
C VAL A 240 7.04 3.45 -6.51
N ILE A 241 5.84 3.86 -6.90
CA ILE A 241 4.75 2.95 -7.26
C ILE A 241 4.42 3.09 -8.73
N GLY A 242 3.91 2.02 -9.34
CA GLY A 242 3.51 2.06 -10.74
C GLY A 242 3.03 0.71 -11.28
N GLY A 243 2.85 0.67 -12.59
CA GLY A 243 2.44 -0.54 -13.29
C GLY A 243 1.71 -0.25 -14.58
N ALA A 244 1.00 -1.26 -15.09
CA ALA A 244 0.04 -1.08 -16.17
C ALA A 244 -1.19 -0.31 -15.69
N PRO A 245 -1.81 0.55 -16.52
CA PRO A 245 -3.11 1.13 -16.21
C PRO A 245 -4.14 0.05 -15.91
N LEU A 246 -5.19 0.43 -15.18
CA LEU A 246 -6.31 -0.49 -14.94
C LEU A 246 -6.96 -0.91 -16.25
N ASP A 247 -7.30 -2.19 -16.36
CA ASP A 247 -7.97 -2.82 -17.49
C ASP A 247 -9.45 -2.42 -17.62
N ALA A 248 -10.06 -1.90 -16.54
CA ALA A 248 -11.40 -1.32 -16.53
C ALA A 248 -11.56 -0.39 -15.29
N PRO A 249 -12.58 0.49 -15.26
CA PRO A 249 -12.91 1.26 -14.06
C PRO A 249 -13.26 0.34 -12.89
N ARG A 250 -12.87 0.77 -11.68
CA ARG A 250 -13.23 0.10 -10.42
C ARG A 250 -14.07 1.04 -9.56
N HIS A 251 -15.16 0.49 -9.03
CA HIS A 251 -15.90 1.10 -7.94
C HIS A 251 -15.21 0.76 -6.62
N MET A 252 -15.17 1.71 -5.71
CA MET A 252 -14.64 1.51 -4.37
C MET A 252 -15.62 2.06 -3.35
N TRP A 253 -15.99 1.26 -2.40
CA TRP A 253 -16.75 1.68 -1.26
C TRP A 253 -16.29 0.93 -0.02
N TRP A 254 -15.96 1.68 1.03
CA TRP A 254 -15.39 1.16 2.27
C TRP A 254 -14.14 0.30 1.97
N ASN A 255 -14.18 -1.01 2.20
CA ASN A 255 -13.08 -1.96 1.95
C ASN A 255 -13.33 -2.85 0.73
N PHE A 256 -14.33 -2.53 -0.07
CA PHE A 256 -14.75 -3.32 -1.23
C PHE A 256 -14.40 -2.61 -2.52
N VAL A 257 -13.82 -3.36 -3.44
CA VAL A 257 -13.49 -2.92 -4.80
C VAL A 257 -14.08 -3.91 -5.78
N SER A 258 -14.71 -3.44 -6.83
CA SER A 258 -15.19 -4.28 -7.94
C SER A 258 -15.48 -3.43 -9.17
N SER A 259 -15.42 -4.05 -10.35
CA SER A 259 -15.95 -3.49 -11.60
C SER A 259 -17.49 -3.48 -11.61
N SER A 260 -18.14 -4.30 -10.76
CA SER A 260 -19.59 -4.41 -10.61
C SER A 260 -20.06 -3.76 -9.31
N LYS A 261 -21.00 -2.82 -9.42
CA LYS A 261 -21.66 -2.21 -8.26
C LYS A 261 -22.47 -3.24 -7.46
N ASP A 262 -23.14 -4.16 -8.15
CA ASP A 262 -23.94 -5.23 -7.52
C ASP A 262 -23.09 -6.14 -6.65
N ARG A 263 -21.83 -6.39 -7.07
CA ARG A 263 -20.88 -7.17 -6.26
C ARG A 263 -20.52 -6.47 -4.94
N ILE A 264 -20.41 -5.14 -4.94
CA ILE A 264 -20.19 -4.36 -3.71
C ILE A 264 -21.41 -4.43 -2.80
N VAL A 265 -22.64 -4.32 -3.36
CA VAL A 265 -23.89 -4.46 -2.58
C VAL A 265 -23.97 -5.85 -1.97
N GLN A 266 -23.67 -6.91 -2.75
CA GLN A 266 -23.67 -8.28 -2.25
C GLN A 266 -22.65 -8.47 -1.13
N ALA A 267 -21.41 -7.96 -1.29
CA ALA A 267 -20.38 -8.07 -0.26
C ALA A 267 -20.77 -7.34 1.05
N ALA A 268 -21.46 -6.21 0.93
CA ALA A 268 -21.99 -5.51 2.10
C ALA A 268 -23.05 -6.36 2.84
N HIS A 269 -23.96 -7.00 2.09
CA HIS A 269 -24.94 -7.92 2.67
C HIS A 269 -24.26 -9.14 3.30
N ASP A 270 -23.31 -9.78 2.60
CA ASP A 270 -22.57 -10.95 3.10
C ASP A 270 -21.84 -10.61 4.42
N TRP A 271 -21.26 -9.41 4.52
CA TRP A 271 -20.63 -8.95 5.76
C TRP A 271 -21.64 -8.75 6.89
N GLU A 272 -22.79 -8.12 6.62
CA GLU A 272 -23.85 -7.92 7.64
C GLU A 272 -24.41 -9.24 8.17
N THR A 273 -24.49 -10.25 7.33
CA THR A 273 -25.09 -11.56 7.64
C THR A 273 -24.05 -12.64 7.99
N ASP A 274 -22.80 -12.23 8.30
CA ASP A 274 -21.69 -13.14 8.71
C ASP A 274 -21.33 -14.23 7.69
N GLN A 275 -21.50 -13.96 6.39
CA GLN A 275 -21.23 -14.94 5.32
C GLN A 275 -19.81 -14.82 4.72
N MET A 276 -18.99 -13.87 5.16
CA MET A 276 -17.63 -13.69 4.64
C MET A 276 -16.55 -14.46 5.40
N GLY A 277 -16.94 -15.26 6.42
CA GLY A 277 -16.02 -15.96 7.31
C GLY A 277 -15.55 -15.11 8.49
N GLN A 278 -14.74 -15.71 9.36
CA GLN A 278 -14.26 -15.10 10.58
C GLN A 278 -12.76 -15.37 10.76
N VAL A 279 -12.06 -14.46 11.40
CA VAL A 279 -10.66 -14.67 11.81
C VAL A 279 -10.64 -15.60 13.02
N PRO A 280 -10.00 -16.78 12.96
CA PRO A 280 -9.99 -17.73 14.07
C PRO A 280 -9.44 -17.10 15.36
N GLY A 281 -10.23 -17.18 16.45
CA GLY A 281 -9.86 -16.64 17.77
C GLY A 281 -9.89 -15.11 17.89
N ASP A 282 -10.53 -14.41 16.94
CA ASP A 282 -10.78 -12.97 16.99
C ASP A 282 -12.27 -12.72 16.77
N THR A 283 -12.99 -12.36 17.84
CA THR A 283 -14.46 -12.23 17.83
C THR A 283 -14.93 -10.80 17.57
N GLU A 284 -14.01 -9.84 17.52
CA GLU A 284 -14.32 -8.45 17.19
C GLU A 284 -14.58 -8.29 15.70
N ARG A 285 -15.22 -7.20 15.32
CA ARG A 285 -15.41 -6.83 13.91
C ARG A 285 -15.60 -5.32 13.75
N ILE A 286 -15.21 -4.82 12.58
CA ILE A 286 -15.52 -3.45 12.18
C ILE A 286 -16.88 -3.47 11.48
N PRO A 287 -17.90 -2.73 11.97
CA PRO A 287 -19.20 -2.66 11.31
C PRO A 287 -19.11 -1.92 9.98
N LEU A 288 -20.08 -2.16 9.10
CA LEU A 288 -20.24 -1.35 7.88
C LEU A 288 -20.44 0.13 8.22
N PRO A 289 -19.98 1.05 7.37
CA PRO A 289 -20.28 2.47 7.51
C PRO A 289 -21.79 2.73 7.56
N ALA A 290 -22.22 3.73 8.35
CA ALA A 290 -23.62 4.14 8.41
C ALA A 290 -24.14 4.62 7.04
N HIS A 291 -23.27 5.26 6.25
CA HIS A 291 -23.58 5.65 4.88
C HIS A 291 -23.44 4.45 3.93
N ARG A 292 -24.56 3.93 3.45
CA ARG A 292 -24.61 2.75 2.58
C ARG A 292 -24.21 3.10 1.16
N PHE A 293 -23.60 2.11 0.48
CA PHE A 293 -23.34 2.21 -0.95
C PHE A 293 -24.66 2.31 -1.73
N LYS A 294 -24.70 3.28 -2.63
CA LYS A 294 -25.83 3.44 -3.57
C LYS A 294 -25.34 3.04 -4.96
N PRO A 295 -25.94 2.01 -5.58
CA PRO A 295 -25.57 1.53 -6.92
C PRO A 295 -25.67 2.58 -8.01
#